data_1354352e1ba66ef14c5fd594974ffa83
#
_entry.id   1354352e1ba66ef14c5fd594974ffa83
#
_cell.length_a   1.000
_cell.length_b   1.000
_cell.length_c   1.000
_cell.angle_alpha   90.00
_cell.angle_beta   90.00
_cell.angle_gamma   90.00
#
_symmetry.space_group_name_H-M   'P 1'
#
loop_
_entity.id
_entity.type
_entity.pdbx_description
1 polymer ?
#
loop_
_entity_poly.entity_id
_entity_poly.type
_entity_poly.pdbx_seq_one_letter_code
_entity_poly.pdbx_strand_id
1 'polypeptide(L)'
;YLGETGLTIYDWWAMYSNLIHCANLVIKAAPQSSEASVKELGYLGNALAYRAMAYMDMVRLYEYKHTGVQSLDAKAETTGVYKLTVPLVTENTTEAESRNNPRQPFYVMYRFIMGDLDRAEIYLQGTNYSTYNMADAAVVAGLKARLWLEMGSRFTLYPEDLSTMLAHEDDESMQQYPKLGVGSAKECFAKAATYARMAINEGATPL
;
A
#
# COMPACT_ATOMS: atom_id res chain seq x y z
N TYR A 1 5.47 -24.57 -1.18
CA TYR A 1 4.77 -24.90 0.07
C TYR A 1 4.47 -23.61 0.82
N LEU A 2 3.21 -23.16 0.85
CA LEU A 2 2.79 -21.90 1.46
C LEU A 2 2.26 -22.10 2.90
N GLY A 3 2.83 -23.05 3.64
CA GLY A 3 2.47 -23.29 5.04
C GLY A 3 3.13 -22.31 6.00
N GLU A 4 2.61 -22.22 7.23
CA GLU A 4 3.06 -21.31 8.31
C GLU A 4 4.58 -21.36 8.57
N THR A 5 5.22 -22.50 8.31
CA THR A 5 6.66 -22.73 8.45
C THR A 5 7.40 -22.81 7.10
N GLY A 6 6.73 -22.44 6.00
CA GLY A 6 7.32 -22.50 4.67
C GLY A 6 8.42 -21.45 4.47
N LEU A 7 9.61 -21.90 4.05
CA LEU A 7 10.75 -21.02 3.78
C LEU A 7 10.39 -19.90 2.81
N THR A 8 9.63 -20.19 1.76
CA THR A 8 9.19 -19.21 0.76
C THR A 8 8.41 -18.05 1.38
N ILE A 9 7.47 -18.31 2.30
CA ILE A 9 6.70 -17.26 2.97
C ILE A 9 7.59 -16.40 3.86
N TYR A 10 8.54 -17.04 4.55
CA TYR A 10 9.54 -16.32 5.36
C TYR A 10 10.43 -15.41 4.50
N ASP A 11 10.91 -15.91 3.36
CA ASP A 11 11.77 -15.14 2.46
C ASP A 11 11.05 -13.92 1.87
N TRP A 12 9.78 -14.07 1.48
CA TRP A 12 8.97 -12.96 0.99
C TRP A 12 8.72 -11.93 2.10
N TRP A 13 8.43 -12.38 3.32
CA TRP A 13 8.30 -11.49 4.46
C TRP A 13 9.57 -10.70 4.71
N ALA A 14 10.71 -11.38 4.77
CA ALA A 14 12.01 -10.75 5.00
C ALA A 14 12.37 -9.75 3.88
N MET A 15 12.13 -10.11 2.62
CA MET A 15 12.39 -9.25 1.47
C MET A 15 11.58 -7.95 1.55
N TYR A 16 10.27 -8.03 1.71
CA TYR A 16 9.41 -6.84 1.78
C TYR A 16 9.67 -6.02 3.05
N SER A 17 9.91 -6.67 4.18
CA SER A 17 10.24 -5.97 5.43
C SER A 17 11.55 -5.18 5.32
N ASN A 18 12.57 -5.74 4.66
CA ASN A 18 13.81 -5.04 4.37
C ASN A 18 13.60 -3.88 3.42
N LEU A 19 12.77 -4.04 2.38
CA LEU A 19 12.46 -2.96 1.45
C LEU A 19 11.76 -1.80 2.17
N ILE A 20 10.78 -2.10 3.02
CA ILE A 20 10.08 -1.10 3.85
C ILE A 20 11.07 -0.41 4.81
N HIS A 21 11.96 -1.18 5.44
CA HIS A 21 12.97 -0.62 6.32
C HIS A 21 13.91 0.36 5.59
N CYS A 22 14.44 -0.03 4.44
CA CYS A 22 15.27 0.84 3.61
C CYS A 22 14.52 2.11 3.17
N ALA A 23 13.26 1.96 2.74
CA ALA A 23 12.42 3.10 2.37
C ALA A 23 12.21 4.05 3.56
N ASN A 24 11.92 3.52 4.76
CA ASN A 24 11.75 4.31 5.98
C ASN A 24 13.03 5.10 6.34
N LEU A 25 14.22 4.51 6.15
CA LEU A 25 15.48 5.22 6.37
C LEU A 25 15.64 6.42 5.44
N VAL A 26 15.32 6.25 4.15
CA VAL A 26 15.37 7.34 3.16
C VAL A 26 14.34 8.41 3.48
N ILE A 27 13.10 8.04 3.80
CA ILE A 27 12.02 8.98 4.14
C ILE A 27 12.39 9.78 5.39
N LYS A 28 12.97 9.14 6.40
CA LYS A 28 13.42 9.79 7.64
C LYS A 28 14.56 10.76 7.41
N ALA A 29 15.49 10.42 6.52
CA ALA A 29 16.67 11.23 6.21
C ALA A 29 16.37 12.37 5.22
N ALA A 30 15.27 12.29 4.48
CA ALA A 30 14.93 13.27 3.47
C ALA A 30 14.63 14.64 4.13
N PRO A 31 15.15 15.75 3.57
CA PRO A 31 14.83 17.07 4.08
C PRO A 31 13.31 17.33 3.93
N GLN A 32 12.70 17.77 5.03
CA GLN A 32 11.28 18.14 5.08
C GLN A 32 11.06 19.64 4.79
N SER A 33 12.09 20.33 4.32
CA SER A 33 12.07 21.77 4.07
C SER A 33 11.81 22.10 2.61
N SER A 34 11.35 23.34 2.38
CA SER A 34 11.20 23.92 1.03
C SER A 34 12.55 24.12 0.28
N GLU A 35 13.67 23.89 0.96
CA GLU A 35 15.03 24.01 0.39
C GLU A 35 15.54 22.68 -0.19
N ALA A 36 14.75 21.60 -0.11
CA ALA A 36 15.14 20.30 -0.68
C ALA A 36 15.37 20.41 -2.20
N SER A 37 16.49 19.88 -2.66
CA SER A 37 16.80 19.83 -4.08
C SER A 37 15.83 18.89 -4.82
N VAL A 38 15.64 19.09 -6.11
CA VAL A 38 14.85 18.20 -6.98
C VAL A 38 15.32 16.75 -6.87
N LYS A 39 16.63 16.54 -6.72
CA LYS A 39 17.20 15.20 -6.57
C LYS A 39 16.82 14.54 -5.24
N GLU A 40 16.83 15.28 -4.14
CA GLU A 40 16.43 14.78 -2.82
C GLU A 40 14.93 14.47 -2.78
N LEU A 41 14.10 15.33 -3.37
CA LEU A 41 12.68 15.08 -3.54
C LEU A 41 12.42 13.83 -4.41
N GLY A 42 13.23 13.64 -5.47
CA GLY A 42 13.18 12.45 -6.30
C GLY A 42 13.47 11.16 -5.52
N TYR A 43 14.47 11.17 -4.63
CA TYR A 43 14.75 10.01 -3.76
C TYR A 43 13.63 9.76 -2.75
N LEU A 44 13.07 10.82 -2.17
CA LEU A 44 11.91 10.72 -1.28
C LEU A 44 10.69 10.11 -1.99
N GLY A 45 10.38 10.60 -3.19
CA GLY A 45 9.29 10.06 -4.01
C GLY A 45 9.49 8.59 -4.36
N ASN A 46 10.73 8.20 -4.70
CA ASN A 46 11.09 6.80 -4.94
C ASN A 46 10.88 5.92 -3.69
N ALA A 47 11.35 6.36 -2.53
CA ALA A 47 11.20 5.61 -1.30
C ALA A 47 9.73 5.41 -0.91
N LEU A 48 8.89 6.43 -1.08
CA LEU A 48 7.45 6.36 -0.87
C LEU A 48 6.78 5.38 -1.84
N ALA A 49 7.11 5.44 -3.14
CA ALA A 49 6.56 4.54 -4.15
C ALA A 49 6.92 3.08 -3.88
N TYR A 50 8.18 2.79 -3.52
CA TYR A 50 8.62 1.44 -3.17
C TYR A 50 8.01 0.93 -1.86
N ARG A 51 7.86 1.80 -0.84
CA ARG A 51 7.16 1.43 0.40
C ARG A 51 5.70 1.07 0.13
N ALA A 52 5.02 1.89 -0.66
CA ALA A 52 3.65 1.64 -1.08
C ALA A 52 3.53 0.30 -1.84
N MET A 53 4.41 0.04 -2.80
CA MET A 53 4.44 -1.22 -3.55
C MET A 53 4.65 -2.42 -2.64
N ALA A 54 5.61 -2.35 -1.71
CA ALA A 54 5.89 -3.43 -0.76
C ALA A 54 4.68 -3.73 0.12
N TYR A 55 4.02 -2.70 0.66
CA TYR A 55 2.81 -2.89 1.45
C TYR A 55 1.63 -3.40 0.64
N MET A 56 1.46 -2.98 -0.62
CA MET A 56 0.43 -3.55 -1.51
C MET A 56 0.58 -5.06 -1.64
N ASP A 57 1.80 -5.53 -1.88
CA ASP A 57 2.06 -6.97 -2.03
C ASP A 57 1.91 -7.71 -0.69
N MET A 58 2.42 -7.16 0.41
CA MET A 58 2.27 -7.76 1.74
C MET A 58 0.80 -7.85 2.17
N VAL A 59 -0.01 -6.83 1.94
CA VAL A 59 -1.45 -6.85 2.24
C VAL A 59 -2.12 -8.01 1.51
N ARG A 60 -1.83 -8.20 0.23
CA ARG A 60 -2.41 -9.28 -0.57
C ARG A 60 -1.97 -10.67 -0.12
N LEU A 61 -0.70 -10.82 0.26
CA LEU A 61 -0.10 -12.11 0.63
C LEU A 61 -0.47 -12.55 2.05
N TYR A 62 -0.58 -11.61 2.98
CA TYR A 62 -0.67 -11.93 4.41
C TYR A 62 -2.02 -11.59 5.05
N GLU A 63 -2.96 -10.99 4.30
CA GLU A 63 -4.31 -10.81 4.79
C GLU A 63 -4.98 -12.18 5.00
N TYR A 64 -5.55 -12.39 6.18
CA TYR A 64 -6.30 -13.60 6.42
C TYR A 64 -7.68 -13.53 5.75
N LYS A 65 -7.91 -14.47 4.83
CA LYS A 65 -9.15 -14.62 4.07
C LYS A 65 -9.80 -15.96 4.39
N HIS A 66 -11.10 -16.10 4.11
CA HIS A 66 -11.77 -17.38 4.20
C HIS A 66 -11.07 -18.44 3.33
N THR A 67 -10.75 -19.56 3.95
CA THR A 67 -10.05 -20.68 3.29
C THR A 67 -11.04 -21.71 2.71
N GLY A 68 -12.28 -21.72 3.19
CA GLY A 68 -13.28 -22.75 2.94
C GLY A 68 -13.08 -24.00 3.80
N VAL A 69 -12.05 -24.01 4.66
CA VAL A 69 -11.81 -25.08 5.63
C VAL A 69 -12.41 -24.68 6.97
N GLN A 70 -13.53 -25.30 7.34
CA GLN A 70 -14.35 -24.92 8.49
C GLN A 70 -13.54 -24.77 9.80
N SER A 71 -12.61 -25.68 10.07
CA SER A 71 -11.82 -25.63 11.31
C SER A 71 -10.83 -24.45 11.35
N LEU A 72 -10.25 -24.08 10.21
CA LEU A 72 -9.34 -22.95 10.10
C LEU A 72 -10.13 -21.63 10.16
N ASP A 73 -11.26 -21.57 9.48
CA ASP A 73 -12.10 -20.38 9.44
C ASP A 73 -12.72 -20.11 10.82
N ALA A 74 -13.21 -21.13 11.54
CA ALA A 74 -13.69 -21.01 12.91
C ALA A 74 -12.60 -20.54 13.89
N LYS A 75 -11.36 -21.04 13.73
CA LYS A 75 -10.22 -20.55 14.53
C LYS A 75 -9.92 -19.07 14.24
N ALA A 76 -9.96 -18.69 12.97
CA ALA A 76 -9.73 -17.30 12.57
C ALA A 76 -10.81 -16.33 13.11
N GLU A 77 -12.07 -16.76 13.11
CA GLU A 77 -13.16 -15.99 13.74
C GLU A 77 -12.94 -15.84 15.25
N THR A 78 -12.61 -16.92 15.94
CA THR A 78 -12.36 -16.89 17.38
C THR A 78 -11.18 -15.99 17.76
N THR A 79 -10.15 -15.92 16.91
CA THR A 79 -8.97 -15.10 17.15
C THR A 79 -9.10 -13.68 16.58
N GLY A 80 -10.19 -13.36 15.86
CA GLY A 80 -10.46 -12.02 15.32
C GLY A 80 -9.47 -11.58 14.25
N VAL A 81 -8.89 -12.50 13.47
CA VAL A 81 -7.83 -12.18 12.48
C VAL A 81 -8.35 -11.91 11.07
N TYR A 82 -9.64 -12.08 10.83
CA TYR A 82 -10.22 -11.78 9.52
C TYR A 82 -10.00 -10.33 9.11
N LYS A 83 -9.63 -10.14 7.83
CA LYS A 83 -9.41 -8.83 7.22
C LYS A 83 -8.28 -8.01 7.87
N LEU A 84 -7.55 -8.63 8.81
CA LEU A 84 -6.28 -8.09 9.30
C LEU A 84 -5.16 -8.46 8.32
N THR A 85 -4.32 -7.48 8.04
CA THR A 85 -3.26 -7.57 7.04
C THR A 85 -1.89 -7.76 7.69
N VAL A 86 -1.08 -6.74 7.74
CA VAL A 86 0.27 -6.75 8.31
C VAL A 86 0.43 -5.59 9.30
N PRO A 87 1.41 -5.66 10.21
CA PRO A 87 1.78 -4.50 11.03
C PRO A 87 2.25 -3.33 10.16
N LEU A 88 1.88 -2.12 10.54
CA LEU A 88 2.33 -0.91 9.88
C LEU A 88 3.57 -0.36 10.60
N VAL A 89 4.70 -0.31 9.88
CA VAL A 89 5.98 0.24 10.35
C VAL A 89 6.34 1.42 9.45
N THR A 90 6.44 2.60 10.04
CA THR A 90 6.81 3.84 9.34
C THR A 90 8.18 4.33 9.80
N GLU A 91 8.67 5.42 9.19
CA GLU A 91 9.89 6.11 9.57
C GLU A 91 9.87 6.66 11.02
N ASN A 92 8.68 6.78 11.60
CA ASN A 92 8.48 7.28 12.96
C ASN A 92 8.24 6.16 13.99
N THR A 93 8.07 4.91 13.55
CA THR A 93 7.86 3.77 14.45
C THR A 93 9.11 3.49 15.24
N THR A 94 9.01 3.55 16.57
CA THR A 94 10.11 3.24 17.49
C THR A 94 10.28 1.72 17.64
N GLU A 95 11.45 1.30 18.16
CA GLU A 95 11.71 -0.11 18.46
C GLU A 95 10.72 -0.66 19.49
N ALA A 96 10.34 0.14 20.49
CA ALA A 96 9.37 -0.26 21.50
C ALA A 96 7.97 -0.50 20.91
N GLU A 97 7.52 0.37 20.02
CA GLU A 97 6.25 0.24 19.31
C GLU A 97 6.26 -0.96 18.36
N SER A 98 7.38 -1.22 17.67
CA SER A 98 7.48 -2.33 16.73
C SER A 98 7.38 -3.71 17.39
N ARG A 99 7.72 -3.83 18.69
CA ARG A 99 7.63 -5.11 19.44
C ARG A 99 6.19 -5.56 19.71
N ASN A 100 5.25 -4.61 19.81
CA ASN A 100 3.84 -4.88 20.07
C ASN A 100 2.94 -4.27 18.98
N ASN A 101 3.41 -4.25 17.75
CA ASN A 101 2.70 -3.65 16.63
C ASN A 101 1.65 -4.63 16.08
N PRO A 102 0.35 -4.38 16.27
CA PRO A 102 -0.68 -5.27 15.79
C PRO A 102 -0.83 -5.19 14.28
N ARG A 103 -1.38 -6.24 13.69
CA ARG A 103 -1.81 -6.24 12.30
C ARG A 103 -2.88 -5.18 12.09
N GLN A 104 -2.81 -4.47 10.99
CA GLN A 104 -3.75 -3.41 10.64
C GLN A 104 -4.90 -3.95 9.79
N PRO A 105 -6.12 -3.42 9.95
CA PRO A 105 -7.22 -3.69 9.03
C PRO A 105 -6.90 -3.25 7.60
N PHE A 106 -7.49 -3.90 6.62
CA PHE A 106 -7.25 -3.61 5.20
C PHE A 106 -7.52 -2.14 4.83
N TYR A 107 -8.56 -1.52 5.40
CA TYR A 107 -8.92 -0.13 5.09
C TYR A 107 -7.89 0.88 5.59
N VAL A 108 -7.24 0.61 6.72
CA VAL A 108 -6.10 1.41 7.22
C VAL A 108 -4.96 1.34 6.21
N MET A 109 -4.62 0.12 5.77
CA MET A 109 -3.50 -0.09 4.84
C MET A 109 -3.76 0.53 3.48
N TYR A 110 -4.97 0.42 2.93
CA TYR A 110 -5.30 1.04 1.64
C TYR A 110 -5.15 2.56 1.68
N ARG A 111 -5.57 3.21 2.77
CA ARG A 111 -5.43 4.66 2.94
C ARG A 111 -3.98 5.06 3.16
N PHE A 112 -3.23 4.31 3.96
CA PHE A 112 -1.79 4.53 4.14
C PHE A 112 -1.03 4.43 2.81
N ILE A 113 -1.25 3.34 2.07
CA ILE A 113 -0.61 3.10 0.77
C ILE A 113 -0.96 4.22 -0.21
N MET A 114 -2.24 4.63 -0.26
CA MET A 114 -2.64 5.76 -1.12
C MET A 114 -1.95 7.05 -0.71
N GLY A 115 -1.83 7.33 0.58
CA GLY A 115 -1.12 8.50 1.09
C GLY A 115 0.35 8.55 0.67
N ASP A 116 1.04 7.41 0.69
CA ASP A 116 2.41 7.32 0.17
C ASP A 116 2.46 7.56 -1.34
N LEU A 117 1.52 7.00 -2.10
CA LEU A 117 1.44 7.20 -3.54
C LEU A 117 1.07 8.64 -3.92
N ASP A 118 0.20 9.30 -3.16
CA ASP A 118 -0.15 10.71 -3.37
C ASP A 118 1.06 11.62 -3.15
N ARG A 119 1.83 11.36 -2.10
CA ARG A 119 3.08 12.08 -1.85
C ARG A 119 4.14 11.78 -2.93
N ALA A 120 4.28 10.52 -3.33
CA ALA A 120 5.21 10.12 -4.39
C ALA A 120 4.86 10.80 -5.73
N GLU A 121 3.57 10.89 -6.07
CA GLU A 121 3.10 11.58 -7.27
C GLU A 121 3.55 13.04 -7.31
N ILE A 122 3.44 13.76 -6.18
CA ILE A 122 3.88 15.16 -6.08
C ILE A 122 5.39 15.28 -6.31
N TYR A 123 6.19 14.42 -5.66
CA TYR A 123 7.65 14.51 -5.73
C TYR A 123 8.26 13.99 -7.04
N LEU A 124 7.55 13.11 -7.74
CA LEU A 124 7.99 12.52 -9.01
C LEU A 124 7.29 13.11 -10.23
N GLN A 125 6.49 14.16 -10.06
CA GLN A 125 5.80 14.81 -11.17
C GLN A 125 6.79 15.27 -12.24
N GLY A 126 6.55 14.90 -13.50
CA GLY A 126 7.39 15.26 -14.63
C GLY A 126 8.74 14.54 -14.67
N THR A 127 9.00 13.55 -13.78
CA THR A 127 10.20 12.73 -13.87
C THR A 127 9.98 11.59 -14.87
N ASN A 128 11.04 11.30 -15.63
CA ASN A 128 11.12 10.13 -16.50
C ASN A 128 12.55 9.59 -16.42
N TYR A 129 12.74 8.51 -15.70
CA TYR A 129 14.07 7.93 -15.51
C TYR A 129 14.35 6.87 -16.57
N SER A 130 15.55 6.92 -17.16
CA SER A 130 16.04 5.91 -18.10
C SER A 130 16.46 4.60 -17.43
N THR A 131 16.45 4.53 -16.11
CA THR A 131 16.88 3.37 -15.32
C THR A 131 15.65 2.66 -14.72
N TYR A 132 15.53 1.36 -14.98
CA TYR A 132 14.39 0.54 -14.53
C TYR A 132 14.30 0.34 -13.00
N ASN A 133 15.29 0.77 -12.24
CA ASN A 133 15.33 0.65 -10.79
C ASN A 133 14.92 1.94 -10.06
N MET A 134 14.41 2.93 -10.78
CA MET A 134 13.90 4.18 -10.21
C MET A 134 12.42 4.31 -10.58
N ALA A 135 11.59 4.56 -9.58
CA ALA A 135 10.20 4.93 -9.83
C ALA A 135 10.13 6.34 -10.40
N ASP A 136 9.29 6.56 -11.39
CA ASP A 136 8.96 7.83 -11.99
C ASP A 136 7.46 8.10 -11.95
N ALA A 137 6.99 9.17 -12.58
CA ALA A 137 5.58 9.52 -12.63
C ALA A 137 4.71 8.39 -13.23
N ALA A 138 5.22 7.70 -14.28
CA ALA A 138 4.50 6.59 -14.91
C ALA A 138 4.35 5.40 -13.95
N VAL A 139 5.41 5.05 -13.21
CA VAL A 139 5.39 3.97 -12.22
C VAL A 139 4.39 4.27 -11.09
N VAL A 140 4.40 5.51 -10.57
CA VAL A 140 3.45 5.90 -9.50
C VAL A 140 2.01 5.83 -10.00
N ALA A 141 1.72 6.33 -11.20
CA ALA A 141 0.40 6.22 -11.80
C ALA A 141 -0.02 4.76 -11.99
N GLY A 142 0.90 3.90 -12.45
CA GLY A 142 0.67 2.46 -12.56
C GLY A 142 0.36 1.78 -11.22
N LEU A 143 1.08 2.14 -10.15
CA LEU A 143 0.82 1.64 -8.79
C LEU A 143 -0.55 2.11 -8.27
N LYS A 144 -0.93 3.37 -8.50
CA LYS A 144 -2.27 3.86 -8.16
C LYS A 144 -3.35 3.13 -8.95
N ALA A 145 -3.15 2.90 -10.25
CA ALA A 145 -4.07 2.12 -11.06
C ALA A 145 -4.28 0.71 -10.49
N ARG A 146 -3.18 0.04 -10.11
CA ARG A 146 -3.22 -1.29 -9.50
C ARG A 146 -3.96 -1.30 -8.16
N LEU A 147 -3.72 -0.32 -7.29
CA LEU A 147 -4.40 -0.21 -6.00
C LEU A 147 -5.91 0.00 -6.18
N TRP A 148 -6.31 0.90 -7.08
CA TRP A 148 -7.71 1.14 -7.39
C TRP A 148 -8.40 -0.08 -8.00
N LEU A 149 -7.71 -0.82 -8.88
CA LEU A 149 -8.22 -2.07 -9.45
C LEU A 149 -8.44 -3.13 -8.38
N GLU A 150 -7.51 -3.26 -7.44
CA GLU A 150 -7.62 -4.19 -6.31
C GLU A 150 -8.81 -3.85 -5.41
N MET A 151 -8.97 -2.57 -5.04
CA MET A 151 -10.13 -2.12 -4.26
C MET A 151 -11.45 -2.37 -5.00
N GLY A 152 -11.53 -2.07 -6.30
CA GLY A 152 -12.71 -2.33 -7.10
C GLY A 152 -13.07 -3.81 -7.14
N SER A 153 -12.08 -4.67 -7.31
CA SER A 153 -12.25 -6.12 -7.30
C SER A 153 -12.72 -6.62 -5.92
N ARG A 154 -12.09 -6.12 -4.86
CA ARG A 154 -12.47 -6.45 -3.48
C ARG A 154 -13.92 -6.07 -3.18
N PHE A 155 -14.31 -4.84 -3.47
CA PHE A 155 -15.66 -4.34 -3.17
C PHE A 155 -16.75 -4.95 -4.08
N THR A 156 -16.35 -5.54 -5.20
CA THR A 156 -17.25 -6.36 -6.03
C THR A 156 -17.48 -7.73 -5.40
N LEU A 157 -16.43 -8.36 -4.89
CA LEU A 157 -16.48 -9.69 -4.28
C LEU A 157 -17.04 -9.65 -2.85
N TYR A 158 -16.74 -8.58 -2.12
CA TYR A 158 -17.09 -8.38 -0.71
C TYR A 158 -17.68 -6.98 -0.52
N PRO A 159 -18.97 -6.76 -0.88
CA PRO A 159 -19.60 -5.43 -0.78
C PRO A 159 -19.61 -4.86 0.64
N GLU A 160 -19.62 -5.72 1.66
CA GLU A 160 -19.55 -5.36 3.07
C GLU A 160 -18.21 -4.68 3.43
N ASP A 161 -17.13 -4.94 2.69
CA ASP A 161 -15.84 -4.33 2.91
C ASP A 161 -15.84 -2.85 2.52
N LEU A 162 -16.58 -2.48 1.49
CA LEU A 162 -16.80 -1.08 1.17
C LEU A 162 -17.54 -0.36 2.30
N SER A 163 -18.63 -0.97 2.81
CA SER A 163 -19.40 -0.41 3.93
C SER A 163 -18.54 -0.26 5.18
N THR A 164 -17.67 -1.25 5.47
CA THR A 164 -16.72 -1.20 6.58
C THR A 164 -15.72 -0.05 6.39
N MET A 165 -15.14 0.10 5.21
CA MET A 165 -14.19 1.18 4.92
C MET A 165 -14.84 2.56 5.10
N LEU A 166 -16.06 2.75 4.58
CA LEU A 166 -16.78 4.01 4.70
C LEU A 166 -17.17 4.32 6.14
N ALA A 167 -17.54 3.32 6.94
CA ALA A 167 -17.88 3.49 8.36
C ALA A 167 -16.69 4.00 9.19
N HIS A 168 -15.45 3.69 8.78
CA HIS A 168 -14.22 4.11 9.45
C HIS A 168 -13.53 5.31 8.77
N GLU A 169 -14.17 5.92 7.76
CA GLU A 169 -13.51 7.00 7.00
C GLU A 169 -13.23 8.25 7.84
N ASP A 170 -14.08 8.53 8.83
CA ASP A 170 -14.00 9.70 9.70
C ASP A 170 -13.37 9.41 11.06
N ASP A 171 -12.88 8.20 11.31
CA ASP A 171 -12.22 7.85 12.57
C ASP A 171 -11.02 8.77 12.83
N GLU A 172 -10.85 9.22 14.08
CA GLU A 172 -9.77 10.12 14.48
C GLU A 172 -8.39 9.55 14.10
N SER A 173 -8.16 8.25 14.31
CA SER A 173 -6.94 7.55 13.96
C SER A 173 -6.64 7.53 12.45
N MET A 174 -7.65 7.78 11.63
CA MET A 174 -7.55 7.75 10.17
C MET A 174 -7.37 9.13 9.54
N GLN A 175 -7.48 10.22 10.31
CA GLN A 175 -7.41 11.60 9.78
C GLN A 175 -6.06 11.95 9.15
N GLN A 176 -5.00 11.25 9.57
CA GLN A 176 -3.65 11.40 9.00
C GLN A 176 -3.51 10.82 7.57
N TYR A 177 -4.47 10.02 7.11
CA TYR A 177 -4.44 9.40 5.79
C TYR A 177 -5.50 10.00 4.87
N PRO A 178 -5.26 10.07 3.54
CA PRO A 178 -6.22 10.63 2.61
C PRO A 178 -7.52 9.83 2.61
N LYS A 179 -8.65 10.52 2.51
CA LYS A 179 -9.92 9.88 2.19
C LYS A 179 -9.90 9.38 0.76
N LEU A 180 -10.41 8.18 0.53
CA LEU A 180 -10.41 7.59 -0.81
C LEU A 180 -11.48 8.20 -1.72
N GLY A 181 -12.57 8.73 -1.12
CA GLY A 181 -13.60 9.47 -1.84
C GLY A 181 -14.30 8.64 -2.91
N VAL A 182 -14.63 7.37 -2.59
CA VAL A 182 -15.37 6.46 -3.46
C VAL A 182 -16.52 5.81 -2.69
N GLY A 183 -17.69 5.75 -3.32
CA GLY A 183 -18.89 5.12 -2.77
C GLY A 183 -19.27 3.80 -3.47
N SER A 184 -18.49 3.34 -4.44
CA SER A 184 -18.78 2.12 -5.19
C SER A 184 -17.53 1.47 -5.80
N ALA A 185 -17.62 0.16 -6.05
CA ALA A 185 -16.60 -0.58 -6.81
C ALA A 185 -16.43 -0.01 -8.22
N LYS A 186 -17.50 0.46 -8.85
CA LYS A 186 -17.46 1.08 -10.18
C LYS A 186 -16.60 2.34 -10.21
N GLU A 187 -16.67 3.16 -9.18
CA GLU A 187 -15.82 4.35 -9.07
C GLU A 187 -14.34 3.98 -8.90
N CYS A 188 -14.04 2.92 -8.16
CA CYS A 188 -12.68 2.39 -8.07
C CYS A 188 -12.14 1.97 -9.44
N PHE A 189 -12.93 1.24 -10.24
CA PHE A 189 -12.54 0.86 -11.61
C PHE A 189 -12.37 2.08 -12.53
N ALA A 190 -13.21 3.09 -12.39
CA ALA A 190 -13.07 4.33 -13.16
C ALA A 190 -11.76 5.05 -12.83
N LYS A 191 -11.41 5.14 -11.53
CA LYS A 191 -10.12 5.70 -11.09
C LYS A 191 -8.95 4.84 -11.57
N ALA A 192 -9.04 3.51 -11.50
CA ALA A 192 -8.03 2.59 -12.03
C ALA A 192 -7.76 2.84 -13.51
N ALA A 193 -8.82 2.96 -14.33
CA ALA A 193 -8.69 3.24 -15.77
C ALA A 193 -8.07 4.62 -16.03
N THR A 194 -8.39 5.62 -15.21
CA THR A 194 -7.81 6.96 -15.33
C THR A 194 -6.31 6.93 -15.07
N TYR A 195 -5.88 6.34 -13.95
CA TYR A 195 -4.46 6.24 -13.61
C TYR A 195 -3.67 5.33 -14.56
N ALA A 196 -4.29 4.28 -15.10
CA ALA A 196 -3.65 3.45 -16.13
C ALA A 196 -3.36 4.27 -17.41
N ARG A 197 -4.31 5.13 -17.84
CA ARG A 197 -4.07 6.04 -18.97
C ARG A 197 -2.99 7.07 -18.66
N MET A 198 -2.95 7.60 -17.44
CA MET A 198 -1.87 8.51 -17.01
C MET A 198 -0.51 7.81 -17.10
N ALA A 199 -0.39 6.58 -16.60
CA ALA A 199 0.85 5.81 -16.68
C ALA A 199 1.33 5.64 -18.14
N ILE A 200 0.43 5.34 -19.07
CA ILE A 200 0.74 5.22 -20.49
C ILE A 200 1.20 6.57 -21.07
N ASN A 201 0.50 7.65 -20.73
CA ASN A 201 0.83 9.00 -21.23
C ASN A 201 2.17 9.52 -20.69
N GLU A 202 2.53 9.15 -19.46
CA GLU A 202 3.82 9.51 -18.83
C GLU A 202 5.00 8.67 -19.36
N GLY A 203 4.77 7.75 -20.29
CA GLY A 203 5.81 7.02 -21.00
C GLY A 203 5.94 5.52 -20.66
N ALA A 204 5.00 4.97 -19.88
CA ALA A 204 4.94 3.52 -19.72
C ALA A 204 4.62 2.87 -21.07
N THR A 205 5.45 1.94 -21.50
CA THR A 205 5.19 1.17 -22.73
C THR A 205 4.16 0.07 -22.41
N PRO A 206 3.03 0.00 -23.12
CA PRO A 206 2.11 -1.13 -22.98
C PRO A 206 2.82 -2.44 -23.31
N LEU A 207 2.59 -3.48 -22.51
CA LEU A 207 3.05 -4.85 -22.79
C LEU A 207 2.30 -5.44 -23.99
#